data_22b282f2fb00a30ea4ca1445f5656af1
#
_entry.id   22b282f2fb00a30ea4ca1445f5656af1
#
_cell.length_a   1.000
_cell.length_b   1.000
_cell.length_c   1.000
_cell.angle_alpha   90.00
_cell.angle_beta   90.00
_cell.angle_gamma   90.00
#
_symmetry.space_group_name_H-M   'P 1'
#
loop_
_entity.id
_entity.type
_entity.pdbx_description
1 polymer ?
#
loop_
_entity_poly.entity_id
_entity_poly.type
_entity_poly.pdbx_seq_one_letter_code
_entity_poly.pdbx_strand_id
1 'polypeptide(L)'
;THYTEIKLNDKLIKINQISNYPMDGKINISLSLESEIEFDFKIRIPTWTRNQFVPGDLYSFCNSSEREWTLKLNGEPIKAHVEKGFAVIPGIWRDGDMIELDLPMPVRYSKCIPDVEANINRLAITRGPMVYCAEEIDNNGLVQKFIISKPVDQSQINVFVKNDIMDGMMNISLPAQKLVRNKIEDTTIHLIPYFAWNNRGNASMNVWFPNSKDLAEESIINSSYDSSKFGIVNASSCRDDATIEALSNGIRPQSSSDIEIPFWVNNNRSSKSEEIELKFDTSKNFESLGVYWADNGID
;
A
#
# COMPACT_ATOMS: atom_id res chain seq x y z
N THR A 1 18.92 -13.38 8.76
CA THR A 1 19.95 -14.43 8.60
C THR A 1 19.27 -15.78 8.59
N HIS A 2 19.58 -16.60 7.60
CA HIS A 2 19.07 -17.96 7.45
C HIS A 2 20.24 -18.91 7.33
N TYR A 3 20.12 -20.04 8.01
CA TYR A 3 21.09 -21.12 7.98
C TYR A 3 20.39 -22.42 7.59
N THR A 4 21.00 -23.19 6.72
CA THR A 4 20.50 -24.52 6.35
C THR A 4 21.65 -25.49 6.06
N GLU A 5 21.38 -26.77 6.25
CA GLU A 5 22.29 -27.86 5.91
C GLU A 5 21.59 -28.77 4.89
N ILE A 6 22.31 -29.11 3.84
CA ILE A 6 21.84 -30.07 2.82
C ILE A 6 22.89 -31.15 2.61
N LYS A 7 22.44 -32.34 2.26
CA LYS A 7 23.31 -33.44 1.91
C LYS A 7 23.23 -33.70 0.41
N LEU A 8 24.36 -33.60 -0.30
CA LEU A 8 24.47 -33.84 -1.72
C LEU A 8 25.63 -34.81 -1.97
N ASN A 9 25.36 -35.95 -2.61
CA ASN A 9 26.35 -36.99 -2.87
C ASN A 9 27.16 -37.39 -1.60
N ASP A 10 26.44 -37.60 -0.49
CA ASP A 10 26.98 -37.92 0.85
C ASP A 10 27.86 -36.85 1.49
N LYS A 11 28.04 -35.70 0.86
CA LYS A 11 28.74 -34.55 1.41
C LYS A 11 27.76 -33.57 2.04
N LEU A 12 28.12 -33.05 3.21
CA LEU A 12 27.35 -32.02 3.93
C LEU A 12 27.72 -30.65 3.38
N ILE A 13 26.71 -29.91 2.97
CA ILE A 13 26.81 -28.50 2.53
C ILE A 13 26.07 -27.65 3.54
N LYS A 14 26.76 -26.69 4.16
CA LYS A 14 26.18 -25.68 5.04
C LYS A 14 26.06 -24.38 4.27
N ILE A 15 24.87 -23.80 4.27
CA ILE A 15 24.58 -22.54 3.58
C ILE A 15 24.13 -21.53 4.62
N ASN A 16 24.84 -20.40 4.69
CA ASN A 16 24.45 -19.28 5.53
C ASN A 16 24.12 -18.09 4.64
N GLN A 17 22.89 -17.55 4.78
CA GLN A 17 22.41 -16.39 4.05
C GLN A 17 22.22 -15.22 5.01
N ILE A 18 22.86 -14.10 4.70
CA ILE A 18 22.73 -12.83 5.42
C ILE A 18 22.08 -11.82 4.47
N SER A 19 20.94 -11.27 4.85
CA SER A 19 20.25 -10.23 4.08
C SER A 19 19.31 -9.43 4.96
N ASN A 20 19.02 -8.22 4.53
CA ASN A 20 17.95 -7.38 5.09
C ASN A 20 16.74 -7.33 4.15
N TYR A 21 16.64 -8.31 3.25
CA TYR A 21 15.51 -8.43 2.32
C TYR A 21 14.18 -8.62 3.08
N PRO A 22 13.11 -7.89 2.72
CA PRO A 22 12.91 -7.08 1.52
C PRO A 22 13.22 -5.57 1.71
N MET A 23 13.86 -5.15 2.80
CA MET A 23 14.15 -3.74 3.05
C MET A 23 15.23 -3.20 2.11
N ASP A 24 16.20 -4.04 1.76
CA ASP A 24 17.17 -3.81 0.68
C ASP A 24 17.36 -5.08 -0.15
N GLY A 25 18.07 -4.95 -1.27
CA GLY A 25 18.28 -6.05 -2.21
C GLY A 25 19.62 -6.76 -2.07
N LYS A 26 20.40 -6.49 -1.02
CA LYS A 26 21.72 -7.11 -0.83
C LYS A 26 21.59 -8.43 -0.10
N ILE A 27 22.11 -9.48 -0.72
CA ILE A 27 22.05 -10.85 -0.22
C ILE A 27 23.45 -11.44 -0.29
N ASN A 28 23.99 -11.84 0.84
CA ASN A 28 25.27 -12.53 0.96
C ASN A 28 25.03 -13.99 1.35
N ILE A 29 25.60 -14.91 0.59
CA ILE A 29 25.50 -16.35 0.83
C ILE A 29 26.91 -16.90 0.98
N SER A 30 27.20 -17.56 2.09
CA SER A 30 28.46 -18.27 2.32
C SER A 30 28.23 -19.78 2.40
N LEU A 31 29.19 -20.51 1.87
CA LEU A 31 29.19 -21.98 1.87
C LEU A 31 30.24 -22.47 2.86
N SER A 32 29.89 -23.51 3.63
CA SER A 32 30.88 -24.28 4.38
C SER A 32 30.79 -25.76 3.97
N LEU A 33 31.93 -26.32 3.55
CA LEU A 33 32.06 -27.63 2.93
C LEU A 33 33.21 -28.39 3.58
N GLU A 34 33.04 -29.68 3.77
CA GLU A 34 34.13 -30.58 4.23
C GLU A 34 35.14 -30.88 3.12
N SER A 35 34.72 -30.85 1.87
CA SER A 35 35.56 -31.08 0.68
C SER A 35 34.88 -30.46 -0.55
N GLU A 36 35.70 -30.22 -1.59
CA GLU A 36 35.20 -29.69 -2.87
C GLU A 36 34.09 -30.57 -3.44
N ILE A 37 33.08 -29.88 -4.03
CA ILE A 37 31.94 -30.56 -4.67
C ILE A 37 31.48 -29.76 -5.88
N GLU A 38 31.18 -30.47 -6.97
CA GLU A 38 30.67 -29.88 -8.20
C GLU A 38 29.15 -29.92 -8.23
N PHE A 39 28.50 -28.76 -8.41
CA PHE A 39 27.06 -28.62 -8.63
C PHE A 39 26.70 -27.26 -9.19
N ASP A 40 25.46 -27.14 -9.72
CA ASP A 40 24.86 -25.88 -10.12
C ASP A 40 24.21 -25.21 -8.93
N PHE A 41 24.74 -24.06 -8.48
CA PHE A 41 24.09 -23.22 -7.49
C PHE A 41 23.02 -22.36 -8.17
N LYS A 42 21.75 -22.46 -7.73
CA LYS A 42 20.61 -21.76 -8.34
C LYS A 42 20.03 -20.73 -7.38
N ILE A 43 20.04 -19.46 -7.78
CA ILE A 43 19.52 -18.33 -6.98
C ILE A 43 18.30 -17.74 -7.68
N ARG A 44 17.22 -17.58 -6.94
CA ARG A 44 15.99 -16.96 -7.47
C ARG A 44 16.23 -15.49 -7.83
N ILE A 45 15.91 -15.13 -9.08
CA ILE A 45 15.84 -13.74 -9.56
C ILE A 45 14.37 -13.35 -9.71
N PRO A 46 13.82 -12.49 -8.84
CA PRO A 46 12.41 -12.12 -8.87
C PRO A 46 12.03 -11.39 -10.15
N THR A 47 10.77 -11.52 -10.59
CA THR A 47 10.28 -10.91 -11.84
C THR A 47 10.31 -9.40 -11.81
N TRP A 48 10.08 -8.78 -10.64
CA TRP A 48 10.11 -7.33 -10.48
C TRP A 48 11.46 -6.69 -10.84
N THR A 49 12.59 -7.45 -10.73
CA THR A 49 13.91 -6.98 -11.17
C THR A 49 14.03 -6.93 -12.70
N ARG A 50 13.13 -7.58 -13.42
CA ARG A 50 13.09 -7.70 -14.87
C ARG A 50 11.95 -6.93 -15.52
N ASN A 51 11.50 -5.86 -14.89
CA ASN A 51 10.40 -5.00 -15.36
C ASN A 51 9.02 -5.70 -15.47
N GLN A 52 8.81 -6.81 -14.74
CA GLN A 52 7.51 -7.45 -14.63
C GLN A 52 7.08 -7.46 -13.16
N PHE A 53 6.07 -6.68 -12.81
CA PHE A 53 5.62 -6.53 -11.42
C PHE A 53 5.13 -7.87 -10.84
N VAL A 54 4.22 -8.53 -11.53
CA VAL A 54 3.69 -9.85 -11.17
C VAL A 54 3.67 -10.73 -12.42
N PRO A 55 3.58 -12.06 -12.29
CA PRO A 55 3.31 -12.94 -13.42
C PRO A 55 1.98 -12.56 -14.09
N GLY A 56 1.96 -12.44 -15.41
CA GLY A 56 0.81 -12.02 -16.21
C GLY A 56 0.92 -10.56 -16.65
N ASP A 57 -0.15 -10.03 -17.22
CA ASP A 57 -0.24 -8.72 -17.88
C ASP A 57 -1.24 -7.74 -17.26
N LEU A 58 -1.94 -8.16 -16.18
CA LEU A 58 -2.91 -7.31 -15.49
C LEU A 58 -2.32 -5.99 -14.98
N TYR A 59 -1.03 -6.00 -14.61
CA TYR A 59 -0.32 -4.83 -14.11
C TYR A 59 1.03 -4.69 -14.80
N SER A 60 1.41 -3.45 -15.09
CA SER A 60 2.70 -3.10 -15.68
C SER A 60 3.33 -1.90 -15.01
N PHE A 61 4.66 -1.81 -15.07
CA PHE A 61 5.36 -0.61 -14.63
C PHE A 61 5.23 0.53 -15.65
N CYS A 62 5.05 1.76 -15.15
CA CYS A 62 5.03 2.98 -15.96
C CYS A 62 6.42 3.54 -16.26
N ASN A 63 7.42 3.17 -15.44
CA ASN A 63 8.80 3.62 -15.56
C ASN A 63 9.74 2.42 -15.67
N SER A 64 10.80 2.54 -16.47
CA SER A 64 11.85 1.53 -16.57
C SER A 64 12.80 1.59 -15.38
N SER A 65 13.46 0.48 -15.07
CA SER A 65 14.66 0.46 -14.24
C SER A 65 15.87 0.31 -15.16
N GLU A 66 16.81 1.22 -15.02
CA GLU A 66 18.09 1.17 -15.75
C GLU A 66 19.11 0.24 -15.08
N ARG A 67 18.86 -0.11 -13.80
CA ARG A 67 19.76 -0.98 -13.05
C ARG A 67 19.30 -2.44 -13.14
N GLU A 68 20.24 -3.28 -13.57
CA GLU A 68 20.08 -4.72 -13.55
C GLU A 68 20.63 -5.30 -12.24
N TRP A 69 20.16 -6.48 -11.86
CA TRP A 69 20.73 -7.23 -10.75
C TRP A 69 22.18 -7.62 -11.07
N THR A 70 23.01 -7.71 -10.05
CA THR A 70 24.41 -8.11 -10.19
C THR A 70 24.75 -9.27 -9.27
N LEU A 71 25.74 -10.05 -9.69
CA LEU A 71 26.21 -11.23 -8.99
C LEU A 71 27.73 -11.23 -8.92
N LYS A 72 28.27 -11.57 -7.73
CA LYS A 72 29.69 -11.78 -7.53
C LYS A 72 29.93 -13.13 -6.86
N LEU A 73 31.06 -13.75 -7.20
CA LEU A 73 31.60 -14.92 -6.52
C LEU A 73 32.98 -14.56 -5.97
N ASN A 74 33.15 -14.66 -4.66
CA ASN A 74 34.39 -14.32 -3.95
C ASN A 74 34.89 -12.88 -4.25
N GLY A 75 33.93 -11.92 -4.36
CA GLY A 75 34.19 -10.52 -4.68
C GLY A 75 34.31 -10.20 -6.18
N GLU A 76 34.49 -11.18 -7.05
CA GLU A 76 34.64 -10.99 -8.48
C GLU A 76 33.29 -11.06 -9.21
N PRO A 77 32.96 -10.09 -10.09
CA PRO A 77 31.72 -10.09 -10.85
C PRO A 77 31.62 -11.32 -11.76
N ILE A 78 30.48 -11.97 -11.73
CA ILE A 78 30.17 -13.11 -12.60
C ILE A 78 28.90 -12.87 -13.40
N LYS A 79 28.80 -13.50 -14.56
CA LYS A 79 27.58 -13.56 -15.37
C LYS A 79 26.95 -14.93 -15.20
N ALA A 80 25.66 -14.96 -14.90
CA ALA A 80 24.88 -16.18 -14.84
C ALA A 80 23.72 -16.11 -15.85
N HIS A 81 23.43 -17.21 -16.52
CA HIS A 81 22.22 -17.29 -17.33
C HIS A 81 21.01 -17.51 -16.42
N VAL A 82 19.86 -17.01 -16.84
CA VAL A 82 18.62 -17.18 -16.08
C VAL A 82 17.76 -18.26 -16.72
N GLU A 83 17.56 -19.35 -15.99
CA GLU A 83 16.67 -20.45 -16.39
C GLU A 83 15.50 -20.54 -15.42
N LYS A 84 14.27 -20.52 -15.95
CA LYS A 84 13.02 -20.61 -15.14
C LYS A 84 12.97 -19.65 -13.95
N GLY A 85 13.64 -18.49 -14.09
CA GLY A 85 13.69 -17.44 -13.05
C GLY A 85 14.78 -17.65 -12.00
N PHE A 86 15.74 -18.55 -12.24
CA PHE A 86 16.92 -18.74 -11.39
C PHE A 86 18.19 -18.38 -12.16
N ALA A 87 19.06 -17.59 -11.53
CA ALA A 87 20.44 -17.46 -11.99
C ALA A 87 21.17 -18.77 -11.67
N VAL A 88 21.76 -19.39 -12.69
CA VAL A 88 22.46 -20.68 -12.58
C VAL A 88 23.96 -20.40 -12.57
N ILE A 89 24.64 -20.87 -11.53
CA ILE A 89 26.08 -20.72 -11.32
C ILE A 89 26.67 -22.13 -11.25
N PRO A 90 27.13 -22.69 -12.39
CA PRO A 90 27.82 -23.97 -12.39
C PRO A 90 29.23 -23.78 -11.81
N GLY A 91 29.71 -24.76 -11.04
CA GLY A 91 31.06 -24.67 -10.53
C GLY A 91 31.47 -25.80 -9.57
N ILE A 92 32.76 -25.85 -9.29
CA ILE A 92 33.35 -26.63 -8.20
C ILE A 92 33.42 -25.69 -6.99
N TRP A 93 32.64 -26.01 -5.97
CA TRP A 93 32.50 -25.20 -4.77
C TRP A 93 33.47 -25.63 -3.68
N ARG A 94 34.00 -24.65 -2.94
CA ARG A 94 34.98 -24.83 -1.88
C ARG A 94 34.49 -24.27 -0.58
N ASP A 95 35.06 -24.71 0.51
CA ASP A 95 34.83 -24.14 1.83
C ASP A 95 35.18 -22.65 1.84
N GLY A 96 34.25 -21.83 2.37
CA GLY A 96 34.41 -20.39 2.41
C GLY A 96 33.98 -19.64 1.15
N ASP A 97 33.52 -20.30 0.09
CA ASP A 97 33.01 -19.59 -1.09
C ASP A 97 31.82 -18.69 -0.71
N MET A 98 31.86 -17.48 -1.28
CA MET A 98 30.89 -16.42 -0.99
C MET A 98 30.23 -15.91 -2.28
N ILE A 99 28.90 -15.89 -2.28
CA ILE A 99 28.10 -15.32 -3.36
C ILE A 99 27.45 -14.04 -2.85
N GLU A 100 27.60 -12.95 -3.62
CA GLU A 100 26.94 -11.66 -3.36
C GLU A 100 25.95 -11.39 -4.49
N LEU A 101 24.67 -11.25 -4.14
CA LEU A 101 23.60 -10.85 -5.08
C LEU A 101 23.10 -9.46 -4.68
N ASP A 102 23.05 -8.54 -5.64
CA ASP A 102 22.43 -7.23 -5.48
C ASP A 102 21.22 -7.11 -6.42
N LEU A 103 20.05 -6.91 -5.81
CA LEU A 103 18.76 -6.71 -6.49
C LEU A 103 18.36 -5.24 -6.35
N PRO A 104 18.63 -4.36 -7.34
CA PRO A 104 18.28 -2.94 -7.25
C PRO A 104 16.79 -2.74 -7.00
N MET A 105 16.46 -1.88 -6.05
CA MET A 105 15.09 -1.59 -5.63
C MET A 105 14.73 -0.11 -5.83
N PRO A 106 14.65 0.41 -7.07
CA PRO A 106 14.14 1.75 -7.32
C PRO A 106 12.65 1.79 -6.98
N VAL A 107 12.14 2.98 -6.70
CA VAL A 107 10.71 3.20 -6.59
C VAL A 107 10.07 3.12 -7.98
N ARG A 108 9.03 2.31 -8.10
CA ARG A 108 8.34 2.03 -9.35
C ARG A 108 6.88 2.42 -9.25
N TYR A 109 6.33 2.82 -10.37
CA TYR A 109 4.92 3.16 -10.54
C TYR A 109 4.25 2.08 -11.36
N SER A 110 3.16 1.53 -10.85
CA SER A 110 2.40 0.47 -11.51
C SER A 110 1.05 0.98 -11.95
N LYS A 111 0.60 0.54 -13.11
CA LYS A 111 -0.76 0.74 -13.63
C LYS A 111 -1.40 -0.60 -13.97
N CYS A 112 -2.71 -0.64 -14.04
CA CYS A 112 -3.48 -1.79 -14.51
C CYS A 112 -3.80 -1.71 -16.01
N ILE A 113 -4.28 -2.83 -16.59
CA ILE A 113 -4.93 -2.84 -17.89
C ILE A 113 -6.37 -2.26 -17.78
N PRO A 114 -7.00 -1.86 -18.90
CA PRO A 114 -8.36 -1.31 -18.91
C PRO A 114 -9.43 -2.20 -18.30
N ASP A 115 -9.27 -3.52 -18.33
CA ASP A 115 -10.24 -4.48 -17.81
C ASP A 115 -10.35 -4.46 -16.27
N VAL A 116 -9.39 -3.83 -15.59
CA VAL A 116 -9.42 -3.60 -14.13
C VAL A 116 -10.01 -2.21 -13.86
N GLU A 117 -11.32 -2.06 -14.12
CA GLU A 117 -12.04 -0.78 -14.11
C GLU A 117 -11.80 0.07 -12.86
N ALA A 118 -11.78 -0.54 -11.68
CA ALA A 118 -11.60 0.15 -10.40
C ALA A 118 -10.27 0.91 -10.28
N ASN A 119 -9.25 0.53 -11.06
CA ASN A 119 -7.90 1.09 -10.99
C ASN A 119 -7.47 1.83 -12.26
N ILE A 120 -8.38 2.01 -13.22
CA ILE A 120 -8.09 2.81 -14.43
C ILE A 120 -7.66 4.23 -14.03
N ASN A 121 -6.62 4.73 -14.71
CA ASN A 121 -6.07 6.06 -14.46
C ASN A 121 -5.59 6.30 -13.01
N ARG A 122 -5.18 5.23 -12.33
CA ARG A 122 -4.57 5.25 -11.01
C ARG A 122 -3.17 4.66 -11.06
N LEU A 123 -2.32 5.11 -10.15
CA LEU A 123 -0.96 4.62 -10.00
C LEU A 123 -0.78 4.03 -8.60
N ALA A 124 -0.16 2.85 -8.53
CA ALA A 124 0.32 2.28 -7.28
C ALA A 124 1.85 2.40 -7.21
N ILE A 125 2.36 2.56 -6.00
CA ILE A 125 3.80 2.72 -5.74
C ILE A 125 4.36 1.42 -5.18
N THR A 126 5.49 0.99 -5.74
CA THR A 126 6.19 -0.23 -5.30
C THR A 126 7.69 0.03 -5.18
N ARG A 127 8.35 -0.76 -4.33
CA ARG A 127 9.81 -0.80 -4.23
C ARG A 127 10.26 -2.23 -3.95
N GLY A 128 11.00 -2.82 -4.88
CA GLY A 128 11.27 -4.26 -4.82
C GLY A 128 9.97 -5.07 -4.83
N PRO A 129 9.81 -6.03 -3.91
CA PRO A 129 8.59 -6.83 -3.79
C PRO A 129 7.46 -6.12 -3.03
N MET A 130 7.73 -4.95 -2.42
CA MET A 130 6.80 -4.27 -1.54
C MET A 130 5.89 -3.32 -2.30
N VAL A 131 4.60 -3.38 -2.00
CA VAL A 131 3.60 -2.37 -2.35
C VAL A 131 3.55 -1.34 -1.23
N TYR A 132 3.31 -0.07 -1.55
CA TYR A 132 3.23 1.02 -0.61
C TYR A 132 1.82 1.62 -0.56
N CYS A 133 1.45 2.14 0.59
CA CYS A 133 0.19 2.87 0.79
C CYS A 133 0.45 4.17 1.55
N ALA A 134 -0.47 5.12 1.39
CA ALA A 134 -0.56 6.29 2.27
C ALA A 134 -1.54 6.02 3.39
N GLU A 135 -1.21 6.43 4.62
CA GLU A 135 -2.13 6.50 5.75
C GLU A 135 -2.36 7.96 6.13
N GLU A 136 -3.57 8.26 6.58
CA GLU A 136 -3.97 9.60 7.03
C GLU A 136 -3.05 10.14 8.13
N ILE A 137 -2.62 9.27 9.04
CA ILE A 137 -1.76 9.61 10.17
C ILE A 137 -0.43 10.24 9.77
N ASP A 138 0.11 9.91 8.58
CA ASP A 138 1.34 10.46 8.05
C ASP A 138 1.11 11.65 7.09
N ASN A 139 -0.14 11.92 6.68
CA ASN A 139 -0.45 12.78 5.53
C ASN A 139 -1.41 13.94 5.84
N ASN A 140 -1.64 14.24 7.12
CA ASN A 140 -2.48 15.36 7.57
C ASN A 140 -3.86 15.40 6.87
N GLY A 141 -4.65 14.32 7.06
CA GLY A 141 -6.02 14.21 6.57
C GLY A 141 -6.18 13.25 5.39
N LEU A 142 -7.37 13.23 4.84
CA LEU A 142 -7.87 12.22 3.92
C LEU A 142 -6.93 11.94 2.74
N VAL A 143 -6.44 10.71 2.66
CA VAL A 143 -5.43 10.31 1.66
C VAL A 143 -6.02 10.13 0.25
N GLN A 144 -7.32 10.02 0.11
CA GLN A 144 -8.03 10.00 -1.18
C GLN A 144 -7.94 11.33 -1.94
N LYS A 145 -7.53 12.41 -1.26
CA LYS A 145 -7.29 13.73 -1.85
C LYS A 145 -5.98 13.84 -2.63
N PHE A 146 -5.06 12.87 -2.48
CA PHE A 146 -3.78 12.90 -3.16
C PHE A 146 -3.90 12.46 -4.62
N ILE A 147 -3.16 13.15 -5.47
CA ILE A 147 -3.08 12.92 -6.91
C ILE A 147 -1.62 12.66 -7.27
N ILE A 148 -1.35 11.58 -7.98
CA ILE A 148 -0.06 11.28 -8.58
C ILE A 148 -0.26 11.22 -10.09
N SER A 149 -0.07 12.35 -10.76
CA SER A 149 -0.40 12.49 -12.19
C SER A 149 0.55 11.72 -13.11
N LYS A 150 1.80 11.53 -12.69
CA LYS A 150 2.84 10.80 -13.45
C LYS A 150 3.98 10.38 -12.53
N PRO A 151 4.81 9.42 -12.96
CA PRO A 151 6.07 9.12 -12.28
C PRO A 151 6.97 10.35 -12.17
N VAL A 152 7.61 10.53 -11.02
CA VAL A 152 8.63 11.55 -10.79
C VAL A 152 10.02 10.94 -10.91
N ASP A 153 11.04 11.79 -11.09
CA ASP A 153 12.43 11.34 -11.14
C ASP A 153 12.86 10.73 -9.80
N GLN A 154 13.72 9.70 -9.85
CA GLN A 154 14.22 9.02 -8.64
C GLN A 154 14.95 9.97 -7.70
N SER A 155 15.60 11.04 -8.22
CA SER A 155 16.28 12.05 -7.41
C SER A 155 15.33 12.90 -6.55
N GLN A 156 14.05 12.92 -6.87
CA GLN A 156 13.00 13.63 -6.13
C GLN A 156 12.34 12.74 -5.07
N ILE A 157 12.69 11.45 -5.04
CA ILE A 157 12.10 10.47 -4.13
C ILE A 157 13.06 10.25 -2.97
N ASN A 158 12.56 10.43 -1.76
CA ASN A 158 13.32 10.10 -0.55
C ASN A 158 12.87 8.74 -0.01
N VAL A 159 13.84 7.82 0.16
CA VAL A 159 13.62 6.50 0.77
C VAL A 159 14.41 6.47 2.07
N PHE A 160 13.73 6.26 3.18
CA PHE A 160 14.32 6.38 4.52
C PHE A 160 13.74 5.37 5.50
N VAL A 161 14.49 5.06 6.55
CA VAL A 161 14.00 4.21 7.65
C VAL A 161 13.25 5.07 8.66
N LYS A 162 12.04 4.63 9.05
CA LYS A 162 11.26 5.21 10.14
C LYS A 162 11.11 4.16 11.24
N ASN A 163 11.60 4.47 12.44
CA ASN A 163 11.74 3.49 13.53
C ASN A 163 10.50 3.35 14.41
N ASP A 164 9.50 4.20 14.25
CA ASP A 164 8.24 4.18 15.01
C ASP A 164 7.21 3.18 14.48
N ILE A 165 7.53 2.47 13.40
CA ILE A 165 6.69 1.44 12.80
C ILE A 165 7.47 0.13 12.79
N MET A 166 6.99 -0.89 13.54
CA MET A 166 7.48 -2.27 13.51
C MET A 166 9.02 -2.39 13.58
N ASP A 167 9.66 -1.68 14.50
CA ASP A 167 11.11 -1.66 14.71
C ASP A 167 11.96 -1.17 13.52
N GLY A 168 11.36 -0.42 12.62
CA GLY A 168 12.02 0.21 11.48
C GLY A 168 11.53 -0.29 10.12
N MET A 169 10.83 0.58 9.42
CA MET A 169 10.34 0.31 8.07
C MET A 169 10.96 1.27 7.06
N MET A 170 11.19 0.75 5.86
CA MET A 170 11.64 1.56 4.74
C MET A 170 10.46 2.33 4.16
N ASN A 171 10.39 3.62 4.47
CA ASN A 171 9.33 4.53 4.03
C ASN A 171 9.75 5.30 2.78
N ILE A 172 8.76 5.86 2.10
CA ILE A 172 8.97 6.68 0.89
C ILE A 172 8.27 8.02 1.10
N SER A 173 8.94 9.11 0.71
CA SER A 173 8.27 10.37 0.47
C SER A 173 8.57 10.86 -0.95
N LEU A 174 7.56 11.37 -1.63
CA LEU A 174 7.69 11.82 -3.01
C LEU A 174 6.76 13.01 -3.30
N PRO A 175 7.08 13.85 -4.30
CA PRO A 175 6.21 14.91 -4.76
C PRO A 175 4.88 14.36 -5.25
N ALA A 176 3.79 15.00 -4.82
CA ALA A 176 2.43 14.71 -5.22
C ALA A 176 1.61 16.01 -5.25
N GLN A 177 0.38 15.90 -5.65
CA GLN A 177 -0.60 16.98 -5.56
C GLN A 177 -1.71 16.58 -4.59
N LYS A 178 -2.36 17.56 -4.00
CA LYS A 178 -3.49 17.33 -3.08
C LYS A 178 -4.65 18.26 -3.44
N LEU A 179 -5.85 17.73 -3.41
CA LEU A 179 -7.07 18.51 -3.60
C LEU A 179 -7.43 19.22 -2.29
N VAL A 180 -7.37 20.55 -2.28
CA VAL A 180 -7.70 21.41 -1.14
C VAL A 180 -8.72 22.43 -1.59
N ARG A 181 -9.94 22.41 -1.02
CA ARG A 181 -11.03 23.36 -1.34
C ARG A 181 -11.20 23.57 -2.86
N ASN A 182 -11.32 22.49 -3.61
CA ASN A 182 -11.45 22.46 -5.08
C ASN A 182 -10.24 22.99 -5.89
N LYS A 183 -9.11 23.25 -5.24
CA LYS A 183 -7.85 23.61 -5.90
C LYS A 183 -6.85 22.49 -5.76
N ILE A 184 -5.98 22.35 -6.75
CA ILE A 184 -4.84 21.44 -6.69
C ILE A 184 -3.66 22.22 -6.11
N GLU A 185 -3.03 21.67 -5.08
CA GLU A 185 -1.84 22.23 -4.44
C GLU A 185 -0.71 21.19 -4.50
N ASP A 186 0.50 21.64 -4.82
CA ASP A 186 1.68 20.78 -4.77
C ASP A 186 2.05 20.47 -3.33
N THR A 187 2.42 19.21 -3.07
CA THR A 187 2.73 18.73 -1.73
C THR A 187 3.67 17.52 -1.79
N THR A 188 4.00 16.97 -0.65
CA THR A 188 4.69 15.70 -0.50
C THR A 188 3.74 14.67 0.08
N ILE A 189 3.71 13.46 -0.49
CA ILE A 189 3.01 12.32 0.08
C ILE A 189 4.00 11.40 0.80
N HIS A 190 3.59 10.89 1.96
CA HIS A 190 4.35 9.94 2.77
C HIS A 190 3.71 8.56 2.67
N LEU A 191 4.53 7.56 2.36
CA LEU A 191 4.10 6.20 2.08
C LEU A 191 4.83 5.22 2.99
N ILE A 192 4.09 4.23 3.46
CA ILE A 192 4.61 3.09 4.23
C ILE A 192 4.40 1.79 3.45
N PRO A 193 5.16 0.71 3.75
CA PRO A 193 4.84 -0.60 3.20
C PRO A 193 3.42 -1.03 3.56
N TYR A 194 2.65 -1.51 2.59
CA TYR A 194 1.25 -1.89 2.78
C TYR A 194 1.03 -2.92 3.90
N PHE A 195 1.95 -3.85 4.10
CA PHE A 195 1.84 -4.85 5.18
C PHE A 195 1.93 -4.22 6.60
N ALA A 196 2.45 -3.00 6.72
CA ALA A 196 2.52 -2.24 7.97
C ALA A 196 1.27 -1.39 8.23
N TRP A 197 0.29 -1.40 7.34
CA TRP A 197 -0.96 -0.66 7.47
C TRP A 197 -1.77 -1.10 8.70
N ASN A 198 -2.51 -0.14 9.29
CA ASN A 198 -3.45 -0.33 10.41
C ASN A 198 -2.81 -0.74 11.74
N ASN A 199 -1.49 -0.55 11.91
CA ASN A 199 -0.81 -0.84 13.18
C ASN A 199 -0.82 0.35 14.16
N ARG A 200 -1.31 1.51 13.72
CA ARG A 200 -1.28 2.78 14.48
C ARG A 200 -2.68 3.36 14.73
N GLY A 201 -3.70 2.55 14.65
CA GLY A 201 -5.10 2.93 14.81
C GLY A 201 -5.86 3.10 13.48
N ASN A 202 -7.17 3.32 13.60
CA ASN A 202 -8.04 3.48 12.44
C ASN A 202 -7.76 4.80 11.72
N ALA A 203 -7.43 4.71 10.45
CA ALA A 203 -7.17 5.86 9.59
C ALA A 203 -7.53 5.53 8.14
N SER A 204 -7.84 6.56 7.34
CA SER A 204 -8.01 6.35 5.91
C SER A 204 -6.71 5.91 5.27
N MET A 205 -6.81 5.03 4.28
CA MET A 205 -5.65 4.48 3.56
C MET A 205 -5.93 4.44 2.06
N ASN A 206 -4.86 4.61 1.25
CA ASN A 206 -4.95 4.45 -0.19
C ASN A 206 -3.68 3.81 -0.75
N VAL A 207 -3.85 2.91 -1.71
CA VAL A 207 -2.78 2.25 -2.50
C VAL A 207 -2.77 2.77 -3.93
N TRP A 208 -3.97 2.98 -4.52
CA TRP A 208 -4.15 3.39 -5.90
C TRP A 208 -4.50 4.87 -5.97
N PHE A 209 -3.51 5.68 -6.33
CA PHE A 209 -3.64 7.14 -6.37
C PHE A 209 -4.18 7.59 -7.72
N PRO A 210 -5.26 8.39 -7.76
CA PRO A 210 -5.79 8.96 -8.99
C PRO A 210 -4.73 9.83 -9.70
N ASN A 211 -4.75 9.85 -11.02
CA ASN A 211 -3.84 10.67 -11.82
C ASN A 211 -4.44 12.03 -12.20
N SER A 212 -5.69 12.31 -11.83
CA SER A 212 -6.40 13.54 -12.16
C SER A 212 -7.27 14.04 -11.00
N LYS A 213 -7.66 15.33 -11.09
CA LYS A 213 -8.55 15.97 -10.13
C LYS A 213 -9.92 15.27 -10.06
N ASP A 214 -10.53 15.01 -11.20
CA ASP A 214 -11.88 14.44 -11.29
C ASP A 214 -11.95 13.07 -10.61
N LEU A 215 -10.93 12.22 -10.82
CA LEU A 215 -10.82 10.92 -10.15
C LEU A 215 -10.53 11.03 -8.65
N ALA A 216 -9.86 12.10 -8.20
CA ALA A 216 -9.68 12.36 -6.77
C ALA A 216 -10.99 12.78 -6.13
N GLU A 217 -11.77 13.64 -6.78
CA GLU A 217 -13.11 14.03 -6.33
C GLU A 217 -14.04 12.82 -6.23
N GLU A 218 -14.07 11.97 -7.25
CA GLU A 218 -14.81 10.70 -7.24
C GLU A 218 -14.36 9.79 -6.09
N SER A 219 -13.05 9.67 -5.87
CA SER A 219 -12.48 8.84 -4.79
C SER A 219 -12.90 9.34 -3.42
N ILE A 220 -12.98 10.66 -3.22
CA ILE A 220 -13.45 11.26 -1.98
C ILE A 220 -14.92 10.94 -1.76
N ILE A 221 -15.76 11.04 -2.78
CA ILE A 221 -17.19 10.72 -2.71
C ILE A 221 -17.39 9.25 -2.37
N ASN A 222 -16.69 8.34 -3.05
CA ASN A 222 -16.84 6.90 -2.87
C ASN A 222 -16.21 6.38 -1.57
N SER A 223 -15.23 7.08 -1.04
CA SER A 223 -14.49 6.73 0.17
C SER A 223 -14.74 7.67 1.33
N SER A 224 -15.78 8.52 1.25
CA SER A 224 -16.03 9.48 2.32
C SER A 224 -16.04 8.76 3.66
N TYR A 225 -15.00 9.01 4.39
CA TYR A 225 -14.79 8.56 5.75
C TYR A 225 -15.87 9.21 6.60
N ASP A 226 -16.95 8.48 6.74
CA ASP A 226 -18.06 8.90 7.59
C ASP A 226 -17.61 8.73 9.04
N SER A 227 -17.07 9.81 9.60
CA SER A 227 -16.64 9.85 11.01
C SER A 227 -17.79 9.57 11.98
N SER A 228 -19.05 9.70 11.53
CA SER A 228 -20.21 9.40 12.37
C SER A 228 -20.23 7.94 12.83
N LYS A 229 -19.68 7.00 12.04
CA LYS A 229 -19.54 5.58 12.40
C LYS A 229 -18.74 5.32 13.68
N PHE A 230 -17.89 6.24 14.07
CA PHE A 230 -17.00 6.11 15.23
C PHE A 230 -17.42 7.00 16.39
N GLY A 231 -18.57 7.67 16.28
CA GLY A 231 -19.16 8.45 17.34
C GLY A 231 -20.31 7.72 18.01
N ILE A 232 -20.57 8.08 19.27
CA ILE A 232 -21.82 7.72 19.92
C ILE A 232 -22.86 8.75 19.45
N VAL A 233 -23.91 8.27 18.81
CA VAL A 233 -25.00 9.13 18.36
C VAL A 233 -26.14 9.11 19.36
N ASN A 234 -26.63 10.30 19.70
CA ASN A 234 -27.85 10.50 20.50
C ASN A 234 -28.81 11.41 19.72
N ALA A 235 -30.09 11.19 19.88
CA ALA A 235 -31.12 12.07 19.37
C ALA A 235 -32.11 12.39 20.47
N SER A 236 -32.71 13.59 20.44
CA SER A 236 -33.69 14.04 21.43
C SER A 236 -34.96 13.16 21.43
N SER A 237 -35.29 12.58 20.28
CA SER A 237 -36.34 11.61 20.13
C SER A 237 -36.10 10.68 18.95
N CYS A 238 -36.80 9.52 18.94
CA CYS A 238 -36.83 8.60 17.80
C CYS A 238 -38.18 7.92 17.74
N ARG A 239 -38.77 7.83 16.58
CA ARG A 239 -40.05 7.13 16.38
C ARG A 239 -39.85 5.61 16.45
N ASP A 240 -40.84 4.85 16.91
CA ASP A 240 -40.73 3.42 17.17
C ASP A 240 -40.43 2.57 15.91
N ASP A 241 -40.77 3.07 14.72
CA ASP A 241 -40.51 2.42 13.43
C ASP A 241 -39.22 2.91 12.75
N ALA A 242 -38.40 3.69 13.46
CA ALA A 242 -37.15 4.26 13.00
C ALA A 242 -35.99 3.89 13.95
N THR A 243 -34.77 4.19 13.59
CA THR A 243 -33.60 3.85 14.42
C THR A 243 -32.61 5.00 14.49
N ILE A 244 -32.05 5.23 15.69
CA ILE A 244 -31.00 6.23 15.94
C ILE A 244 -29.70 5.82 15.22
N GLU A 245 -29.41 4.54 15.10
CA GLU A 245 -28.24 4.03 14.40
C GLU A 245 -28.18 4.44 12.94
N ALA A 246 -29.34 4.75 12.33
CA ALA A 246 -29.39 5.28 10.95
C ALA A 246 -28.58 6.57 10.77
N LEU A 247 -28.40 7.37 11.84
CA LEU A 247 -27.63 8.63 11.82
C LEU A 247 -26.11 8.40 11.74
N SER A 248 -25.64 7.15 11.99
CA SER A 248 -24.20 6.84 12.04
C SER A 248 -23.83 5.47 11.46
N ASN A 249 -24.77 4.78 10.78
CA ASN A 249 -24.53 3.44 10.22
C ASN A 249 -23.64 3.43 8.96
N GLY A 250 -23.40 4.61 8.37
CA GLY A 250 -22.61 4.80 7.15
C GLY A 250 -23.28 4.32 5.88
N ILE A 251 -24.54 3.97 5.93
CA ILE A 251 -25.34 3.65 4.75
C ILE A 251 -25.80 4.96 4.13
N ARG A 252 -25.57 5.15 2.84
CA ARG A 252 -25.99 6.33 2.10
C ARG A 252 -27.17 6.00 1.20
N PRO A 253 -28.24 6.79 1.25
CA PRO A 253 -29.33 6.63 0.31
C PRO A 253 -28.86 6.96 -1.12
N GLN A 254 -29.36 6.24 -2.11
CA GLN A 254 -29.14 6.57 -3.52
C GLN A 254 -30.02 7.75 -3.97
N SER A 255 -31.17 7.93 -3.30
CA SER A 255 -32.08 9.06 -3.51
C SER A 255 -32.84 9.34 -2.22
N SER A 256 -33.52 10.49 -2.14
CA SER A 256 -34.38 10.85 -1.00
C SER A 256 -35.59 9.91 -0.84
N SER A 257 -35.97 9.19 -1.88
CA SER A 257 -37.05 8.20 -1.88
C SER A 257 -36.60 6.76 -1.57
N ASP A 258 -35.34 6.55 -1.20
CA ASP A 258 -34.79 5.25 -0.82
C ASP A 258 -35.25 4.89 0.60
N ILE A 259 -36.41 4.24 0.70
CA ILE A 259 -37.03 3.84 1.98
C ILE A 259 -36.66 2.43 2.44
N GLU A 260 -35.87 1.69 1.65
CA GLU A 260 -35.42 0.32 2.01
C GLU A 260 -34.24 0.34 3.00
N ILE A 261 -33.58 1.47 3.16
CA ILE A 261 -32.49 1.63 4.13
C ILE A 261 -33.02 2.10 5.49
N PRO A 262 -32.32 1.81 6.60
CA PRO A 262 -32.66 2.36 7.90
C PRO A 262 -32.68 3.90 7.88
N PHE A 263 -33.67 4.48 8.51
CA PHE A 263 -33.81 5.94 8.63
C PHE A 263 -34.18 6.35 10.05
N TRP A 264 -33.87 7.61 10.39
CA TRP A 264 -34.28 8.23 11.65
C TRP A 264 -35.43 9.20 11.41
N VAL A 265 -36.40 9.18 12.29
CA VAL A 265 -37.53 10.14 12.33
C VAL A 265 -37.75 10.56 13.76
N ASN A 266 -37.97 11.83 13.98
CA ASN A 266 -38.32 12.36 15.28
C ASN A 266 -39.73 11.86 15.73
N ASN A 267 -39.87 11.68 17.04
CA ASN A 267 -41.17 11.23 17.61
C ASN A 267 -42.02 12.42 18.12
N ASN A 268 -41.44 13.60 18.27
CA ASN A 268 -42.10 14.73 18.94
C ASN A 268 -42.63 15.75 17.93
N ARG A 269 -43.89 15.57 17.50
CA ARG A 269 -44.62 16.50 16.60
C ARG A 269 -44.88 17.88 17.17
N SER A 270 -44.72 18.08 18.49
CA SER A 270 -44.97 19.37 19.18
C SER A 270 -43.71 20.12 19.51
N SER A 271 -42.55 19.54 19.35
CA SER A 271 -41.26 20.21 19.57
C SER A 271 -40.95 21.24 18.48
N LYS A 272 -40.41 22.38 18.87
CA LYS A 272 -39.97 23.42 17.93
C LYS A 272 -38.56 23.15 17.38
N SER A 273 -37.84 22.21 17.99
CA SER A 273 -36.47 21.83 17.60
C SER A 273 -36.18 20.41 18.05
N GLU A 274 -35.45 19.70 17.25
CA GLU A 274 -34.87 18.39 17.58
C GLU A 274 -33.36 18.53 17.63
N GLU A 275 -32.73 17.75 18.48
CA GLU A 275 -31.28 17.76 18.68
C GLU A 275 -30.69 16.39 18.34
N ILE A 276 -29.65 16.39 17.55
CA ILE A 276 -28.82 15.21 17.24
C ILE A 276 -27.41 15.53 17.74
N GLU A 277 -26.88 14.69 18.59
CA GLU A 277 -25.55 14.83 19.16
C GLU A 277 -24.68 13.66 18.71
N LEU A 278 -23.48 13.99 18.20
CA LEU A 278 -22.44 13.04 17.89
C LEU A 278 -21.27 13.27 18.86
N LYS A 279 -20.97 12.29 19.70
CA LYS A 279 -19.84 12.30 20.65
C LYS A 279 -18.71 11.42 20.15
N PHE A 280 -17.51 11.95 20.18
CA PHE A 280 -16.29 11.24 19.82
C PHE A 280 -15.34 11.15 21.02
N ASP A 281 -14.64 10.03 21.16
CA ASP A 281 -13.66 9.82 22.23
C ASP A 281 -12.45 10.77 22.16
N THR A 282 -12.18 11.29 20.97
CA THR A 282 -11.08 12.24 20.71
C THR A 282 -11.57 13.39 19.83
N SER A 283 -10.91 14.54 19.93
CA SER A 283 -11.19 15.68 19.04
C SER A 283 -11.06 15.27 17.58
N LYS A 284 -12.05 15.61 16.77
CA LYS A 284 -12.10 15.39 15.32
C LYS A 284 -12.23 16.72 14.61
N ASN A 285 -11.53 16.84 13.48
CA ASN A 285 -11.71 17.96 12.56
C ASN A 285 -12.66 17.52 11.44
N PHE A 286 -13.76 18.25 11.27
CA PHE A 286 -14.73 18.00 10.21
C PHE A 286 -14.53 19.00 9.08
N GLU A 287 -14.56 18.54 7.85
CA GLU A 287 -14.51 19.41 6.67
C GLU A 287 -15.91 19.74 6.16
N SER A 288 -16.87 18.84 6.41
CA SER A 288 -18.26 19.00 6.01
C SER A 288 -19.18 18.16 6.89
N LEU A 289 -20.43 18.57 6.96
CA LEU A 289 -21.54 17.80 7.50
C LEU A 289 -22.55 17.58 6.37
N GLY A 290 -22.81 16.31 6.04
CA GLY A 290 -23.84 15.92 5.09
C GLY A 290 -25.08 15.42 5.83
N VAL A 291 -26.25 15.98 5.52
CA VAL A 291 -27.54 15.50 6.02
C VAL A 291 -28.35 15.01 4.83
N TYR A 292 -28.75 13.74 4.88
CA TYR A 292 -29.59 13.11 3.86
C TYR A 292 -31.03 13.10 4.35
N TRP A 293 -31.90 13.81 3.64
CA TRP A 293 -33.32 13.89 3.96
C TRP A 293 -34.08 12.80 3.21
N ALA A 294 -34.88 12.01 3.94
CA ALA A 294 -35.82 11.10 3.33
C ALA A 294 -37.07 11.85 2.90
N ASP A 295 -37.45 11.67 1.66
CA ASP A 295 -38.75 12.17 1.12
C ASP A 295 -39.68 10.97 0.97
N ASN A 296 -40.68 10.89 1.84
CA ASN A 296 -41.67 9.84 1.83
C ASN A 296 -42.92 10.19 0.99
N GLY A 297 -42.89 11.31 0.25
CA GLY A 297 -44.00 11.75 -0.61
C GLY A 297 -45.23 12.22 0.17
N ILE A 298 -45.12 12.48 1.47
CA ILE A 298 -46.18 13.05 2.31
C ILE A 298 -45.80 14.49 2.61
N ASP A 299 -46.53 15.45 2.03
CA ASP A 299 -46.41 16.88 2.32
C ASP A 299 -46.77 17.23 3.78
#